data_b26b52894b28d46278f98475be956e36
#
_entry.id   b26b52894b28d46278f98475be956e36
#
_cell.length_a   1.000
_cell.length_b   1.000
_cell.length_c   1.000
_cell.angle_alpha   90.00
_cell.angle_beta   90.00
_cell.angle_gamma   90.00
#
_symmetry.space_group_name_H-M   'P 1'
#
loop_
_entity.id
_entity.type
_entity.pdbx_description
1 polymer ?
#
loop_
_entity_poly.entity_id
_entity_poly.type
_entity_poly.pdbx_seq_one_letter_code
_entity_poly.pdbx_strand_id
1 'polypeptide(L)'
;MLRFETVGLRYGHSGTGPGGAPGPEVLHDITFRLEAGAFRWLLGPSGAGKTSLLRLMYLAVRPSRGRLSLLGTDVATAPRRMLPVLRRRIGVVFQDFRLLPHLSAFDNVALPLRIAGRPEGQVRADVTELMRWVGLFRYLEARPAALSGGEQQRVAIARAVITRPALLLADEPTGNLDDGQAERLMQLFKELNRIGTTVIVATHNESLVARHPAPALRIAAGRLAGGDRDAA
;
A
#
# COMPACT_ATOMS: atom_id res chain seq x y z
N MET A 1 -12.64 -8.23 -5.21
CA MET A 1 -12.23 -7.22 -4.24
C MET A 1 -11.69 -5.94 -4.89
N LEU A 2 -10.75 -6.03 -5.80
CA LEU A 2 -10.16 -4.93 -6.59
C LEU A 2 -10.29 -5.30 -8.07
N ARG A 3 -10.81 -4.38 -8.90
CA ARG A 3 -11.02 -4.61 -10.33
C ARG A 3 -10.61 -3.38 -11.12
N PHE A 4 -9.77 -3.57 -12.10
CA PHE A 4 -9.35 -2.60 -13.09
C PHE A 4 -9.87 -3.04 -14.46
N GLU A 5 -10.52 -2.14 -15.18
CA GLU A 5 -11.04 -2.36 -16.53
C GLU A 5 -10.53 -1.25 -17.44
N THR A 6 -9.58 -1.57 -18.29
CA THR A 6 -8.96 -0.64 -19.27
C THR A 6 -8.55 0.70 -18.69
N VAL A 7 -8.02 0.65 -17.44
CA VAL A 7 -7.65 1.86 -16.69
C VAL A 7 -6.40 2.51 -17.28
N GLY A 8 -6.49 3.81 -17.54
CA GLY A 8 -5.38 4.68 -17.88
C GLY A 8 -5.17 5.77 -16.83
N LEU A 9 -3.92 6.22 -16.69
CA LEU A 9 -3.54 7.31 -15.78
C LEU A 9 -2.63 8.31 -16.46
N ARG A 10 -3.00 9.60 -16.37
CA ARG A 10 -2.18 10.76 -16.74
C ARG A 10 -1.95 11.65 -15.54
N TYR A 11 -0.78 12.24 -15.43
CA TYR A 11 -0.48 13.26 -14.42
C TYR A 11 -0.44 14.64 -15.06
N GLY A 12 -1.20 15.60 -14.48
CA GLY A 12 -1.14 17.01 -14.81
C GLY A 12 -1.58 17.36 -16.24
N HIS A 13 -1.44 18.66 -16.56
CA HIS A 13 -1.51 19.19 -17.90
C HIS A 13 -0.09 19.66 -18.27
N SER A 14 0.39 19.30 -19.44
CA SER A 14 1.64 19.86 -19.96
C SER A 14 1.35 21.28 -20.51
N GLY A 15 1.58 22.30 -19.68
CA GLY A 15 1.42 23.70 -20.05
C GLY A 15 0.97 24.59 -18.88
N THR A 16 1.53 25.78 -18.78
CA THR A 16 1.28 26.76 -17.71
C THR A 16 0.07 27.67 -17.97
N GLY A 17 -1.00 27.15 -18.63
CA GLY A 17 -2.20 27.93 -18.95
C GLY A 17 -3.50 27.14 -18.91
N PRO A 18 -4.67 27.80 -18.79
CA PRO A 18 -5.96 27.18 -18.97
C PRO A 18 -6.08 26.71 -20.44
N GLY A 19 -6.00 25.38 -20.67
CA GLY A 19 -6.04 24.77 -21.99
C GLY A 19 -4.79 23.98 -22.39
N GLY A 20 -3.83 23.76 -21.46
CA GLY A 20 -2.65 22.92 -21.71
C GLY A 20 -3.05 21.50 -22.13
N ALA A 21 -2.29 20.88 -23.06
CA ALA A 21 -2.51 19.51 -23.48
C ALA A 21 -2.41 18.55 -22.27
N PRO A 22 -3.22 17.48 -22.21
CA PRO A 22 -3.11 16.51 -21.14
C PRO A 22 -1.70 15.91 -21.13
N GLY A 23 -1.11 15.77 -19.93
CA GLY A 23 0.20 15.17 -19.76
C GLY A 23 0.28 13.75 -20.31
N PRO A 24 1.50 13.19 -20.49
CA PRO A 24 1.67 11.85 -21.04
C PRO A 24 0.97 10.81 -20.16
N GLU A 25 0.42 9.80 -20.81
CA GLU A 25 -0.17 8.67 -20.11
C GLU A 25 0.94 7.81 -19.49
N VAL A 26 0.83 7.53 -18.20
CA VAL A 26 1.82 6.76 -17.42
C VAL A 26 1.38 5.31 -17.25
N LEU A 27 0.06 5.08 -17.20
CA LEU A 27 -0.51 3.73 -17.19
C LEU A 27 -1.48 3.58 -18.34
N HIS A 28 -1.36 2.47 -19.07
CA HIS A 28 -2.10 2.21 -20.29
C HIS A 28 -2.87 0.89 -20.18
N ASP A 29 -4.20 0.96 -20.38
CA ASP A 29 -5.08 -0.21 -20.53
C ASP A 29 -4.92 -1.28 -19.42
N ILE A 30 -4.69 -0.84 -18.18
CA ILE A 30 -4.53 -1.74 -17.05
C ILE A 30 -5.86 -2.48 -16.82
N THR A 31 -5.81 -3.81 -16.95
CA THR A 31 -6.98 -4.68 -16.75
C THR A 31 -6.56 -5.89 -15.93
N PHE A 32 -7.10 -6.04 -14.73
CA PHE A 32 -6.96 -7.24 -13.88
C PHE A 32 -8.01 -7.24 -12.78
N ARG A 33 -8.17 -8.40 -12.16
CA ARG A 33 -9.04 -8.60 -11.01
C ARG A 33 -8.25 -9.24 -9.87
N LEU A 34 -8.54 -8.83 -8.64
CA LEU A 34 -7.96 -9.38 -7.45
C LEU A 34 -9.06 -9.72 -6.43
N GLU A 35 -9.12 -10.97 -6.03
CA GLU A 35 -10.08 -11.40 -5.03
C GLU A 35 -9.65 -11.04 -3.60
N ALA A 36 -10.61 -11.08 -2.66
CA ALA A 36 -10.30 -10.89 -1.25
C ALA A 36 -9.38 -12.01 -0.74
N GLY A 37 -8.44 -11.66 0.12
CA GLY A 37 -7.47 -12.60 0.67
C GLY A 37 -6.37 -13.05 -0.31
N ALA A 38 -6.29 -12.48 -1.51
CA ALA A 38 -5.19 -12.78 -2.42
C ALA A 38 -3.87 -12.15 -1.97
N PHE A 39 -2.75 -12.85 -2.18
CA PHE A 39 -1.41 -12.28 -2.13
C PHE A 39 -0.89 -12.13 -3.56
N ARG A 40 -0.30 -10.96 -3.90
CA ARG A 40 0.29 -10.69 -5.22
C ARG A 40 1.58 -9.90 -5.10
N TRP A 41 2.55 -10.30 -5.89
CA TRP A 41 3.67 -9.44 -6.21
C TRP A 41 3.28 -8.42 -7.29
N LEU A 42 3.81 -7.20 -7.20
CA LEU A 42 3.79 -6.21 -8.28
C LEU A 42 5.23 -5.98 -8.73
N LEU A 43 5.62 -6.59 -9.84
CA LEU A 43 6.97 -6.65 -10.34
C LEU A 43 7.16 -5.75 -11.57
N GLY A 44 8.34 -5.20 -11.72
CA GLY A 44 8.73 -4.41 -12.89
C GLY A 44 9.93 -3.53 -12.61
N PRO A 45 10.64 -3.07 -13.64
CA PRO A 45 11.79 -2.21 -13.47
C PRO A 45 11.44 -0.88 -12.80
N SER A 46 12.45 -0.12 -12.38
CA SER A 46 12.24 1.25 -11.90
C SER A 46 11.60 2.09 -13.01
N GLY A 47 10.65 2.96 -12.64
CA GLY A 47 9.91 3.77 -13.61
C GLY A 47 8.82 3.04 -14.41
N ALA A 48 8.63 1.73 -14.25
CA ALA A 48 7.62 0.96 -14.99
C ALA A 48 6.16 1.37 -14.71
N GLY A 49 5.89 2.13 -13.62
CA GLY A 49 4.54 2.55 -13.22
C GLY A 49 4.02 1.87 -11.95
N LYS A 50 4.83 1.07 -11.22
CA LYS A 50 4.41 0.39 -9.98
C LYS A 50 3.79 1.35 -8.96
N THR A 51 4.51 2.40 -8.59
CA THR A 51 4.02 3.42 -7.64
C THR A 51 2.76 4.13 -8.14
N SER A 52 2.65 4.37 -9.45
CA SER A 52 1.46 4.98 -10.05
C SER A 52 0.24 4.04 -9.96
N LEU A 53 0.44 2.75 -10.17
CA LEU A 53 -0.60 1.74 -10.00
C LEU A 53 -1.03 1.63 -8.53
N LEU A 54 -0.07 1.62 -7.58
CA LEU A 54 -0.37 1.66 -6.15
C LEU A 54 -1.15 2.92 -5.77
N ARG A 55 -0.80 4.11 -6.33
CA ARG A 55 -1.53 5.37 -6.08
C ARG A 55 -3.01 5.32 -6.48
N LEU A 56 -3.34 4.61 -7.55
CA LEU A 56 -4.73 4.32 -7.92
C LEU A 56 -5.39 3.41 -6.89
N MET A 57 -4.71 2.34 -6.46
CA MET A 57 -5.24 1.37 -5.51
C MET A 57 -5.55 1.98 -4.14
N TYR A 58 -4.67 2.88 -3.61
CA TYR A 58 -4.96 3.56 -2.35
C TYR A 58 -5.69 4.90 -2.52
N LEU A 59 -6.24 5.14 -3.71
CA LEU A 59 -7.12 6.27 -4.02
C LEU A 59 -6.46 7.65 -3.82
N ALA A 60 -5.12 7.75 -3.96
CA ALA A 60 -4.42 9.05 -3.97
C ALA A 60 -4.71 9.82 -5.26
N VAL A 61 -4.91 9.12 -6.35
CA VAL A 61 -5.28 9.67 -7.65
C VAL A 61 -6.49 8.90 -8.20
N ARG A 62 -7.23 9.53 -9.10
CA ARG A 62 -8.32 8.88 -9.84
C ARG A 62 -7.82 8.43 -11.21
N PRO A 63 -8.38 7.37 -11.78
CA PRO A 63 -8.10 7.01 -13.16
C PRO A 63 -8.50 8.14 -14.12
N SER A 64 -7.71 8.34 -15.16
CA SER A 64 -8.02 9.31 -16.23
C SER A 64 -9.03 8.75 -17.23
N ARG A 65 -9.05 7.41 -17.36
CA ARG A 65 -10.03 6.65 -18.18
C ARG A 65 -10.16 5.23 -17.65
N GLY A 66 -11.17 4.51 -18.10
CA GLY A 66 -11.48 3.16 -17.64
C GLY A 66 -12.21 3.16 -16.32
N ARG A 67 -12.41 1.96 -15.77
CA ARG A 67 -13.15 1.77 -14.51
C ARG A 67 -12.28 1.12 -13.46
N LEU A 68 -12.30 1.68 -12.25
CA LEU A 68 -11.67 1.14 -11.05
C LEU A 68 -12.73 0.87 -10.00
N SER A 69 -12.86 -0.38 -9.58
CA SER A 69 -13.71 -0.75 -8.45
C SER A 69 -12.88 -1.29 -7.29
N LEU A 70 -13.16 -0.81 -6.09
CA LEU A 70 -12.51 -1.22 -4.85
C LEU A 70 -13.55 -1.55 -3.79
N LEU A 71 -13.45 -2.74 -3.18
CA LEU A 71 -14.38 -3.22 -2.15
C LEU A 71 -15.85 -3.13 -2.58
N GLY A 72 -16.13 -3.42 -3.86
CA GLY A 72 -17.47 -3.34 -4.43
C GLY A 72 -17.93 -1.94 -4.83
N THR A 73 -17.11 -0.91 -4.62
CA THR A 73 -17.45 0.49 -4.94
C THR A 73 -16.71 0.94 -6.20
N ASP A 74 -17.44 1.45 -7.19
CA ASP A 74 -16.85 2.12 -8.37
C ASP A 74 -16.27 3.48 -7.93
N VAL A 75 -14.96 3.66 -8.09
CA VAL A 75 -14.24 4.86 -7.64
C VAL A 75 -14.59 6.10 -8.47
N ALA A 76 -14.99 5.92 -9.73
CA ALA A 76 -15.34 7.03 -10.63
C ALA A 76 -16.65 7.69 -10.21
N THR A 77 -17.65 6.89 -9.85
CA THR A 77 -19.00 7.33 -9.49
C THR A 77 -19.19 7.54 -7.98
N ALA A 78 -18.24 7.06 -7.16
CA ALA A 78 -18.33 7.17 -5.71
C ALA A 78 -18.41 8.64 -5.26
N PRO A 79 -19.37 8.99 -4.40
CA PRO A 79 -19.42 10.31 -3.78
C PRO A 79 -18.11 10.63 -3.05
N ARG A 80 -17.65 11.88 -3.09
CA ARG A 80 -16.39 12.29 -2.45
C ARG A 80 -16.29 11.87 -0.97
N ARG A 81 -17.42 11.86 -0.24
CA ARG A 81 -17.51 11.42 1.17
C ARG A 81 -17.21 9.93 1.38
N MET A 82 -17.33 9.09 0.35
CA MET A 82 -17.02 7.65 0.44
C MET A 82 -15.53 7.36 0.35
N LEU A 83 -14.73 8.20 -0.30
CA LEU A 83 -13.30 7.97 -0.49
C LEU A 83 -12.53 7.88 0.84
N PRO A 84 -12.77 8.73 1.87
CA PRO A 84 -12.14 8.57 3.18
C PRO A 84 -12.52 7.25 3.87
N VAL A 85 -13.75 6.78 3.69
CA VAL A 85 -14.23 5.50 4.24
C VAL A 85 -13.48 4.34 3.60
N LEU A 86 -13.33 4.35 2.27
CA LEU A 86 -12.57 3.34 1.54
C LEU A 86 -11.09 3.37 1.93
N ARG A 87 -10.47 4.57 2.00
CA ARG A 87 -9.05 4.72 2.38
C ARG A 87 -8.74 4.16 3.76
N ARG A 88 -9.64 4.27 4.74
CA ARG A 88 -9.46 3.68 6.08
C ARG A 88 -9.41 2.15 6.07
N ARG A 89 -9.86 1.51 4.98
CA ARG A 89 -9.79 0.06 4.79
C ARG A 89 -8.54 -0.37 4.02
N ILE A 90 -7.64 0.57 3.71
CA ILE A 90 -6.40 0.32 2.97
C ILE A 90 -5.23 0.69 3.88
N GLY A 91 -4.36 -0.26 4.16
CA GLY A 91 -3.05 -0.01 4.77
C GLY A 91 -2.02 0.24 3.68
N VAL A 92 -1.14 1.22 3.88
CA VAL A 92 -0.06 1.51 2.92
C VAL A 92 1.27 1.60 3.65
N VAL A 93 2.23 0.80 3.21
CA VAL A 93 3.64 0.88 3.61
C VAL A 93 4.40 1.56 2.48
N PHE A 94 4.92 2.74 2.75
CA PHE A 94 5.68 3.54 1.78
C PHE A 94 7.18 3.24 1.87
N GLN A 95 7.89 3.37 0.77
CA GLN A 95 9.35 3.21 0.71
C GLN A 95 10.08 4.21 1.62
N ASP A 96 9.59 5.43 1.74
CA ASP A 96 10.12 6.53 2.55
C ASP A 96 9.49 6.63 3.94
N PHE A 97 8.88 5.53 4.43
CA PHE A 97 8.19 5.35 5.72
C PHE A 97 7.05 6.35 6.00
N ARG A 98 7.19 7.61 5.64
CA ARG A 98 6.23 8.71 5.88
C ARG A 98 5.77 8.80 7.33
N LEU A 99 6.67 8.59 8.25
CA LEU A 99 6.39 8.83 9.66
C LEU A 99 6.28 10.33 9.92
N LEU A 100 5.38 10.70 10.83
CA LEU A 100 5.23 12.07 11.27
C LEU A 100 6.35 12.38 12.29
N PRO A 101 7.31 13.28 11.97
CA PRO A 101 8.55 13.43 12.75
C PRO A 101 8.32 14.03 14.13
N HIS A 102 7.21 14.76 14.32
CA HIS A 102 6.83 15.38 15.59
C HIS A 102 6.06 14.46 16.53
N LEU A 103 5.61 13.29 16.05
CA LEU A 103 4.91 12.28 16.82
C LEU A 103 5.87 11.17 17.29
N SER A 104 5.55 10.56 18.45
CA SER A 104 6.23 9.35 18.91
C SER A 104 5.93 8.16 18.00
N ALA A 105 6.66 7.06 18.18
CA ALA A 105 6.36 5.80 17.51
C ALA A 105 4.95 5.31 17.87
N PHE A 106 4.58 5.40 19.16
CA PHE A 106 3.23 5.10 19.63
C PHE A 106 2.19 5.94 18.88
N ASP A 107 2.34 7.27 18.84
CA ASP A 107 1.36 8.17 18.23
C ASP A 107 1.26 8.00 16.72
N ASN A 108 2.39 7.70 16.05
CA ASN A 108 2.36 7.35 14.63
C ASN A 108 1.47 6.12 14.37
N VAL A 109 1.57 5.08 15.20
CA VAL A 109 0.77 3.86 15.08
C VAL A 109 -0.67 4.06 15.55
N ALA A 110 -0.89 4.89 16.58
CA ALA A 110 -2.20 5.21 17.12
C ALA A 110 -3.09 6.05 16.18
N LEU A 111 -2.46 6.87 15.34
CA LEU A 111 -3.13 7.87 14.52
C LEU A 111 -4.31 7.32 13.69
N PRO A 112 -4.19 6.20 12.95
CA PRO A 112 -5.31 5.65 12.18
C PRO A 112 -6.51 5.25 13.06
N LEU A 113 -6.28 4.74 14.27
CA LEU A 113 -7.36 4.37 15.20
C LEU A 113 -8.04 5.61 15.77
N ARG A 114 -7.27 6.65 16.10
CA ARG A 114 -7.82 7.94 16.56
C ARG A 114 -8.64 8.62 15.47
N ILE A 115 -8.18 8.61 14.22
CA ILE A 115 -8.94 9.10 13.06
C ILE A 115 -10.24 8.29 12.87
N ALA A 116 -10.22 6.99 13.21
CA ALA A 116 -11.41 6.14 13.17
C ALA A 116 -12.35 6.36 14.38
N GLY A 117 -12.02 7.24 15.33
CA GLY A 117 -12.83 7.56 16.51
C GLY A 117 -12.81 6.47 17.58
N ARG A 118 -11.76 5.65 17.66
CA ARG A 118 -11.65 4.61 18.69
C ARG A 118 -11.38 5.23 20.06
N PRO A 119 -11.96 4.69 21.17
CA PRO A 119 -11.68 5.14 22.53
C PRO A 119 -10.17 5.00 22.87
N GLU A 120 -9.59 6.00 23.54
CA GLU A 120 -8.15 6.06 23.82
C GLU A 120 -7.64 4.87 24.63
N GLY A 121 -8.44 4.32 25.57
CA GLY A 121 -8.09 3.10 26.30
C GLY A 121 -7.89 1.90 25.38
N GLN A 122 -8.74 1.73 24.35
CA GLN A 122 -8.61 0.68 23.34
C GLN A 122 -7.41 0.95 22.42
N VAL A 123 -7.23 2.22 21.99
CA VAL A 123 -6.07 2.63 21.19
C VAL A 123 -4.78 2.25 21.90
N ARG A 124 -4.66 2.58 23.19
CA ARG A 124 -3.46 2.25 23.97
C ARG A 124 -3.23 0.74 24.07
N ALA A 125 -4.26 -0.06 24.30
CA ALA A 125 -4.16 -1.52 24.37
C ALA A 125 -3.70 -2.10 23.01
N ASP A 126 -4.40 -1.78 21.94
CA ASP A 126 -4.16 -2.31 20.58
C ASP A 126 -2.75 -1.93 20.09
N VAL A 127 -2.34 -0.66 20.26
CA VAL A 127 -1.02 -0.18 19.85
C VAL A 127 0.09 -0.84 20.67
N THR A 128 -0.08 -0.94 22.00
CA THR A 128 0.93 -1.55 22.86
C THR A 128 1.15 -3.03 22.51
N GLU A 129 0.07 -3.77 22.25
CA GLU A 129 0.13 -5.16 21.83
C GLU A 129 0.86 -5.31 20.49
N LEU A 130 0.47 -4.53 19.49
CA LEU A 130 1.10 -4.57 18.18
C LEU A 130 2.58 -4.17 18.23
N MET A 131 2.94 -3.14 19.01
CA MET A 131 4.32 -2.70 19.18
C MET A 131 5.20 -3.73 19.87
N ARG A 132 4.66 -4.54 20.80
CA ARG A 132 5.35 -5.71 21.34
C ARG A 132 5.60 -6.75 20.27
N TRP A 133 4.59 -7.05 19.48
CA TRP A 133 4.67 -8.07 18.44
C TRP A 133 5.68 -7.73 17.34
N VAL A 134 5.79 -6.44 16.93
CA VAL A 134 6.82 -5.98 15.99
C VAL A 134 8.19 -5.72 16.64
N GLY A 135 8.35 -6.00 17.95
CA GLY A 135 9.60 -5.87 18.68
C GLY A 135 10.01 -4.42 18.98
N LEU A 136 9.04 -3.51 19.07
CA LEU A 136 9.27 -2.07 19.28
C LEU A 136 8.70 -1.54 20.61
N PHE A 137 8.32 -2.42 21.53
CA PHE A 137 7.71 -2.01 22.81
C PHE A 137 8.54 -0.99 23.59
N ARG A 138 9.86 -1.14 23.59
CA ARG A 138 10.78 -0.22 24.29
C ARG A 138 10.94 1.15 23.63
N TYR A 139 10.42 1.31 22.41
CA TYR A 139 10.54 2.54 21.63
C TYR A 139 9.21 3.31 21.50
N LEU A 140 8.20 3.01 22.30
CA LEU A 140 6.88 3.63 22.23
C LEU A 140 6.96 5.17 22.19
N GLU A 141 7.77 5.75 23.07
CA GLU A 141 7.93 7.21 23.21
C GLU A 141 9.01 7.80 22.29
N ALA A 142 9.76 6.96 21.57
CA ALA A 142 10.82 7.43 20.69
C ALA A 142 10.23 8.16 19.45
N ARG A 143 10.86 9.27 19.08
CA ARG A 143 10.54 9.97 17.82
C ARG A 143 11.26 9.30 16.64
N PRO A 144 10.75 9.44 15.40
CA PRO A 144 11.38 8.83 14.22
C PRO A 144 12.88 9.10 14.08
N ALA A 145 13.35 10.32 14.43
CA ALA A 145 14.77 10.68 14.35
C ALA A 145 15.68 9.88 15.30
N ALA A 146 15.12 9.27 16.36
CA ALA A 146 15.86 8.44 17.32
C ALA A 146 15.81 6.95 16.97
N LEU A 147 15.15 6.57 15.86
CA LEU A 147 14.98 5.21 15.42
C LEU A 147 15.90 4.90 14.23
N SER A 148 16.47 3.71 14.19
CA SER A 148 17.14 3.18 13.00
C SER A 148 16.16 3.04 11.83
N GLY A 149 16.66 2.95 10.59
CA GLY A 149 15.81 2.76 9.40
C GLY A 149 14.90 1.52 9.50
N GLY A 150 15.43 0.41 10.01
CA GLY A 150 14.63 -0.80 10.22
C GLY A 150 13.56 -0.65 11.32
N GLU A 151 13.83 0.13 12.38
CA GLU A 151 12.81 0.44 13.39
C GLU A 151 11.73 1.38 12.85
N GLN A 152 12.11 2.41 12.09
CA GLN A 152 11.15 3.27 11.40
C GLN A 152 10.26 2.48 10.43
N GLN A 153 10.83 1.55 9.68
CA GLN A 153 10.09 0.65 8.79
C GLN A 153 9.05 -0.14 9.57
N ARG A 154 9.43 -0.76 10.69
CA ARG A 154 8.48 -1.52 11.53
C ARG A 154 7.38 -0.64 12.14
N VAL A 155 7.68 0.61 12.53
CA VAL A 155 6.64 1.58 12.94
C VAL A 155 5.68 1.88 11.78
N ALA A 156 6.19 2.11 10.57
CA ALA A 156 5.36 2.39 9.39
C ALA A 156 4.45 1.19 9.05
N ILE A 157 4.96 -0.03 9.19
CA ILE A 157 4.18 -1.26 8.99
C ILE A 157 3.11 -1.38 10.08
N ALA A 158 3.47 -1.22 11.36
CA ALA A 158 2.51 -1.26 12.46
C ALA A 158 1.38 -0.25 12.24
N ARG A 159 1.70 0.99 11.84
CA ARG A 159 0.71 2.00 11.49
C ARG A 159 -0.20 1.56 10.34
N ALA A 160 0.34 0.89 9.32
CA ALA A 160 -0.45 0.45 8.17
C ALA A 160 -1.41 -0.69 8.50
N VAL A 161 -1.08 -1.54 9.49
CA VAL A 161 -1.85 -2.75 9.80
C VAL A 161 -2.72 -2.64 11.03
N ILE A 162 -2.55 -1.61 11.89
CA ILE A 162 -3.27 -1.46 13.16
C ILE A 162 -4.79 -1.45 13.00
N THR A 163 -5.30 -0.94 11.89
CA THR A 163 -6.74 -0.91 11.58
C THR A 163 -7.28 -2.21 11.01
N ARG A 164 -6.44 -3.27 10.89
CA ARG A 164 -6.78 -4.52 10.22
C ARG A 164 -7.39 -4.28 8.82
N PRO A 165 -6.60 -3.70 7.90
CA PRO A 165 -7.10 -3.27 6.60
C PRO A 165 -7.56 -4.46 5.76
N ALA A 166 -8.54 -4.24 4.88
CA ALA A 166 -8.96 -5.24 3.89
C ALA A 166 -7.94 -5.39 2.75
N LEU A 167 -7.16 -4.32 2.47
CA LEU A 167 -6.12 -4.28 1.45
C LEU A 167 -4.85 -3.67 2.05
N LEU A 168 -3.75 -4.39 2.01
CA LEU A 168 -2.41 -3.91 2.36
C LEU A 168 -1.58 -3.74 1.09
N LEU A 169 -1.06 -2.54 0.89
CA LEU A 169 -0.18 -2.19 -0.21
C LEU A 169 1.20 -1.85 0.34
N ALA A 170 2.25 -2.45 -0.18
CA ALA A 170 3.62 -2.15 0.22
C ALA A 170 4.46 -1.78 -1.02
N ASP A 171 5.08 -0.60 -0.99
CA ASP A 171 5.94 -0.10 -2.06
C ASP A 171 7.40 -0.22 -1.61
N GLU A 172 8.15 -1.16 -2.20
CA GLU A 172 9.55 -1.49 -1.89
C GLU A 172 9.84 -1.64 -0.37
N PRO A 173 9.06 -2.46 0.36
CA PRO A 173 9.06 -2.45 1.82
C PRO A 173 10.34 -3.03 2.45
N THR A 174 11.21 -3.64 1.66
CA THR A 174 12.46 -4.27 2.13
C THR A 174 13.72 -3.51 1.73
N GLY A 175 13.60 -2.39 1.02
CA GLY A 175 14.75 -1.68 0.44
C GLY A 175 15.78 -1.15 1.46
N ASN A 176 15.38 -0.97 2.73
CA ASN A 176 16.24 -0.48 3.83
C ASN A 176 16.41 -1.53 4.95
N LEU A 177 16.12 -2.80 4.68
CA LEU A 177 16.18 -3.89 5.65
C LEU A 177 17.31 -4.85 5.31
N ASP A 178 17.96 -5.43 6.33
CA ASP A 178 18.78 -6.61 6.14
C ASP A 178 17.92 -7.85 5.82
N ASP A 179 18.56 -8.92 5.35
CA ASP A 179 17.87 -10.15 4.93
C ASP A 179 17.02 -10.76 6.06
N GLY A 180 17.48 -10.73 7.30
CA GLY A 180 16.73 -11.27 8.43
C GLY A 180 15.50 -10.43 8.77
N GLN A 181 15.60 -9.11 8.63
CA GLN A 181 14.47 -8.20 8.83
C GLN A 181 13.47 -8.31 7.67
N ALA A 182 13.96 -8.43 6.43
CA ALA A 182 13.12 -8.64 5.25
C ALA A 182 12.32 -9.94 5.36
N GLU A 183 12.94 -11.03 5.84
CA GLU A 183 12.26 -12.30 6.06
C GLU A 183 11.15 -12.20 7.12
N ARG A 184 11.42 -11.56 8.26
CA ARG A 184 10.40 -11.32 9.30
C ARG A 184 9.23 -10.48 8.78
N LEU A 185 9.52 -9.48 7.95
CA LEU A 185 8.48 -8.66 7.32
C LEU A 185 7.60 -9.49 6.38
N MET A 186 8.21 -10.36 5.57
CA MET A 186 7.45 -11.22 4.66
C MET A 186 6.60 -12.24 5.43
N GLN A 187 7.10 -12.77 6.54
CA GLN A 187 6.31 -13.62 7.43
C GLN A 187 5.09 -12.86 7.98
N LEU A 188 5.28 -11.60 8.42
CA LEU A 188 4.19 -10.73 8.85
C LEU A 188 3.14 -10.55 7.75
N PHE A 189 3.55 -10.25 6.52
CA PHE A 189 2.62 -10.08 5.43
C PHE A 189 1.85 -11.38 5.10
N LYS A 190 2.50 -12.53 5.18
CA LYS A 190 1.85 -13.84 5.03
C LYS A 190 0.83 -14.10 6.14
N GLU A 191 1.16 -13.78 7.40
CA GLU A 191 0.22 -13.94 8.52
C GLU A 191 -1.01 -13.04 8.35
N LEU A 192 -0.82 -11.76 7.97
CA LEU A 192 -1.93 -10.86 7.66
C LEU A 192 -2.78 -11.39 6.51
N ASN A 193 -2.15 -11.95 5.48
CA ASN A 193 -2.86 -12.56 4.36
C ASN A 193 -3.65 -13.79 4.80
N ARG A 194 -3.07 -14.66 5.63
CA ARG A 194 -3.73 -15.85 6.17
C ARG A 194 -5.01 -15.53 6.96
N ILE A 195 -5.05 -14.40 7.64
CA ILE A 195 -6.25 -13.93 8.37
C ILE A 195 -7.21 -13.11 7.49
N GLY A 196 -7.01 -13.08 6.17
CA GLY A 196 -7.95 -12.54 5.19
C GLY A 196 -7.60 -11.17 4.61
N THR A 197 -6.49 -10.52 5.02
CA THR A 197 -6.02 -9.29 4.37
C THR A 197 -5.54 -9.59 2.95
N THR A 198 -6.01 -8.84 1.97
CA THR A 198 -5.45 -8.87 0.61
C THR A 198 -4.13 -8.09 0.62
N VAL A 199 -3.04 -8.68 0.09
CA VAL A 199 -1.70 -8.08 0.14
C VAL A 199 -1.14 -7.93 -1.26
N ILE A 200 -0.62 -6.73 -1.57
CA ILE A 200 0.15 -6.45 -2.77
C ILE A 200 1.49 -5.87 -2.35
N VAL A 201 2.58 -6.50 -2.76
CA VAL A 201 3.95 -6.05 -2.50
C VAL A 201 4.62 -5.69 -3.80
N ALA A 202 4.90 -4.41 -4.01
CA ALA A 202 5.69 -3.94 -5.12
C ALA A 202 7.18 -4.04 -4.79
N THR A 203 7.94 -4.71 -5.64
CA THR A 203 9.39 -4.83 -5.50
C THR A 203 10.08 -5.11 -6.83
N HIS A 204 11.37 -4.84 -6.89
CA HIS A 204 12.26 -5.28 -7.95
C HIS A 204 13.28 -6.33 -7.45
N ASN A 205 13.19 -6.74 -6.17
CA ASN A 205 14.10 -7.72 -5.56
C ASN A 205 13.68 -9.15 -5.96
N GLU A 206 14.31 -9.68 -7.01
CA GLU A 206 14.02 -11.02 -7.53
C GLU A 206 14.37 -12.14 -6.53
N SER A 207 15.42 -11.95 -5.71
CA SER A 207 15.78 -12.96 -4.71
C SER A 207 14.73 -13.10 -3.62
N LEU A 208 14.11 -11.99 -3.20
CA LEU A 208 13.00 -12.01 -2.26
C LEU A 208 11.78 -12.72 -2.86
N VAL A 209 11.45 -12.44 -4.12
CA VAL A 209 10.35 -13.08 -4.84
C VAL A 209 10.56 -14.58 -4.98
N ALA A 210 11.80 -15.01 -5.29
CA ALA A 210 12.14 -16.43 -5.41
C ALA A 210 12.01 -17.18 -4.07
N ARG A 211 12.37 -16.55 -2.95
CA ARG A 211 12.19 -17.14 -1.60
C ARG A 211 10.72 -17.20 -1.16
N HIS A 212 9.87 -16.34 -1.71
CA HIS A 212 8.45 -16.24 -1.36
C HIS A 212 7.58 -16.34 -2.61
N PRO A 213 7.49 -17.51 -3.25
CA PRO A 213 6.72 -17.68 -4.49
C PRO A 213 5.25 -17.35 -4.27
N ALA A 214 4.72 -16.49 -5.13
CA ALA A 214 3.30 -16.12 -5.19
C ALA A 214 2.99 -15.57 -6.59
N PRO A 215 1.72 -15.57 -7.01
CA PRO A 215 1.32 -14.96 -8.28
C PRO A 215 1.73 -13.49 -8.37
N ALA A 216 2.11 -13.03 -9.57
CA ALA A 216 2.67 -11.71 -9.78
C ALA A 216 1.94 -10.92 -10.89
N LEU A 217 1.65 -9.66 -10.63
CA LEU A 217 1.36 -8.66 -11.66
C LEU A 217 2.69 -8.09 -12.16
N ARG A 218 3.00 -8.27 -13.44
CA ARG A 218 4.20 -7.70 -14.05
C ARG A 218 3.85 -6.45 -14.83
N ILE A 219 4.52 -5.34 -14.53
CA ILE A 219 4.31 -4.07 -15.22
C ILE A 219 5.60 -3.63 -15.93
N ALA A 220 5.46 -3.24 -17.21
CA ALA A 220 6.54 -2.70 -18.02
C ALA A 220 5.99 -1.56 -18.88
N ALA A 221 6.69 -0.43 -18.92
CA ALA A 221 6.29 0.76 -19.69
C ALA A 221 4.80 1.13 -19.50
N GLY A 222 4.31 1.10 -18.26
CA GLY A 222 2.93 1.46 -17.93
C GLY A 222 1.85 0.46 -18.35
N ARG A 223 2.22 -0.75 -18.81
CA ARG A 223 1.31 -1.82 -19.20
C ARG A 223 1.54 -3.07 -18.38
N LEU A 224 0.49 -3.86 -18.16
CA LEU A 224 0.69 -5.21 -17.60
C LEU A 224 1.29 -6.11 -18.68
N ALA A 225 2.45 -6.71 -18.39
CA ALA A 225 3.14 -7.64 -19.24
C ALA A 225 2.69 -9.07 -18.91
N GLY A 226 2.13 -9.80 -19.89
CA GLY A 226 1.76 -11.20 -19.77
C GLY A 226 0.47 -11.38 -18.95
N GLY A 227 -0.56 -11.89 -19.58
CA GLY A 227 -1.86 -11.98 -18.98
C GLY A 227 -1.93 -12.83 -17.71
N ASP A 228 -2.18 -12.21 -16.59
CA ASP A 228 -3.12 -12.76 -15.61
C ASP A 228 -4.54 -12.38 -16.10
N ARG A 229 -4.88 -12.89 -17.28
CA ARG A 229 -6.26 -12.86 -17.79
C ARG A 229 -7.14 -13.92 -17.11
N ASP A 230 -6.55 -14.68 -16.19
CA ASP A 230 -7.23 -15.72 -15.44
C ASP A 230 -7.88 -15.11 -14.20
N ALA A 231 -9.04 -14.58 -14.43
CA ALA A 231 -10.26 -14.65 -13.61
C ALA A 231 -11.34 -13.80 -14.29
N ALA A 232 -11.86 -14.27 -15.42
CA ALA A 232 -13.21 -13.88 -15.85
C ALA A 232 -14.21 -14.71 -15.07
#